data_143873d9e3027919dabbe17f76197cc7
#
_entry.id   143873d9e3027919dabbe17f76197cc7
#
_cell.length_a   1.000
_cell.length_b   1.000
_cell.length_c   1.000
_cell.angle_alpha   90.00
_cell.angle_beta   90.00
_cell.angle_gamma   90.00
#
_symmetry.space_group_name_H-M   'P 1'
#
loop_
_entity.id
_entity.type
_entity.pdbx_description
1 polymer ?
#
loop_
_entity_poly.entity_id
_entity_poly.type
_entity_poly.pdbx_seq_one_letter_code
_entity_poly.pdbx_strand_id
1 'polypeptide(L)'
;ASAMVFSLAACGSNGGGSDEGNSDATTFKIGSIGPITGDTAIYGTAVQNGIQLAVDEINADGGINGYQIEYKFEDDQSDSEKSVNAYNTLKDWGMQMLVGTVTSTPCTAVVEETHADNMFQLTPSATAVESIQYDNAFRMCFSDPSQGTVSADYIAENGLAKKVAVIYDSSDTYSTGIYQNFATEAEAKGLEVVAAEAFTKDSNTDFSVQIQKAKDGGAELVFLPIYYQQASLILAQADRAGFAPEWFGVDGMDGLLDVEGFG
;
A
#
# COMPACT_ATOMS: atom_id res chain seq x y z
N ALA A 1 26.44 81.72 28.91
CA ALA A 1 26.54 80.31 28.47
C ALA A 1 25.59 79.45 29.31
N SER A 2 24.40 79.15 28.73
CA SER A 2 23.37 78.33 29.40
C SER A 2 23.55 76.91 28.98
N ALA A 3 23.71 76.03 29.95
CA ALA A 3 23.67 74.54 29.75
C ALA A 3 22.25 74.07 29.96
N MET A 4 21.65 73.51 28.94
CA MET A 4 20.38 72.76 29.04
C MET A 4 20.65 71.32 29.35
N VAL A 5 20.14 70.84 30.50
CA VAL A 5 20.12 69.44 30.89
C VAL A 5 18.80 68.85 30.40
N PHE A 6 18.86 67.91 29.48
CA PHE A 6 17.70 67.10 29.11
C PHE A 6 17.59 65.89 30.03
N SER A 7 16.55 65.85 30.83
CA SER A 7 16.14 64.71 31.61
C SER A 7 15.33 63.75 30.74
N LEU A 8 15.81 62.53 30.51
CA LEU A 8 15.05 61.43 29.94
C LEU A 8 14.09 60.85 31.00
N ALA A 9 12.82 61.13 30.79
CA ALA A 9 11.76 60.45 31.50
C ALA A 9 11.55 59.07 30.86
N ALA A 10 11.85 57.98 31.63
CA ALA A 10 11.48 56.62 31.26
C ALA A 10 10.00 56.42 31.60
N CYS A 11 9.14 56.41 30.58
CA CYS A 11 7.77 55.89 30.73
C CYS A 11 7.79 54.39 30.56
N GLY A 12 7.69 53.66 31.67
CA GLY A 12 7.30 52.29 31.66
C GLY A 12 5.81 52.17 31.29
N SER A 13 5.50 51.61 30.13
CA SER A 13 4.16 51.11 29.86
C SER A 13 4.22 49.62 29.82
N ASN A 14 3.65 49.03 30.87
CA ASN A 14 3.32 47.65 30.94
C ASN A 14 2.15 47.38 29.98
N GLY A 15 2.46 46.91 28.77
CA GLY A 15 1.53 46.42 27.78
C GLY A 15 1.87 44.98 27.50
N GLY A 16 1.17 44.08 28.19
CA GLY A 16 1.16 42.65 27.86
C GLY A 16 0.50 42.50 26.50
N GLY A 17 1.27 42.55 25.44
CA GLY A 17 0.97 41.91 24.20
C GLY A 17 1.59 40.52 24.25
N SER A 18 0.80 39.51 24.42
CA SER A 18 1.17 38.18 24.02
C SER A 18 1.35 38.24 22.49
N ASP A 19 2.56 38.53 22.03
CA ASP A 19 3.02 38.01 20.76
C ASP A 19 2.95 36.49 20.93
N GLU A 20 1.84 35.91 20.50
CA GLU A 20 1.87 34.55 19.99
C GLU A 20 2.84 34.59 18.82
N GLY A 21 4.10 34.42 19.15
CA GLY A 21 5.16 34.29 18.19
C GLY A 21 4.74 33.19 17.22
N ASN A 22 4.57 33.57 15.98
CA ASN A 22 4.74 32.70 14.86
C ASN A 22 6.07 31.98 15.11
N SER A 23 6.02 30.81 15.78
CA SER A 23 7.14 29.90 15.84
C SER A 23 7.36 29.49 14.39
N ASP A 24 8.41 30.03 13.76
CA ASP A 24 8.86 29.54 12.48
C ASP A 24 8.87 28.02 12.58
N ALA A 25 7.95 27.38 11.86
CA ALA A 25 7.81 25.94 11.90
C ALA A 25 9.14 25.36 11.45
N THR A 26 9.90 24.78 12.40
CA THR A 26 11.21 24.16 12.13
C THR A 26 11.06 22.70 11.78
N THR A 27 9.82 22.23 11.63
CA THR A 27 9.48 20.84 11.31
C THR A 27 8.57 20.76 10.09
N PHE A 28 8.75 19.66 9.34
CA PHE A 28 7.90 19.24 8.24
C PHE A 28 7.24 17.91 8.62
N LYS A 29 5.91 17.85 8.57
CA LYS A 29 5.14 16.70 9.05
C LYS A 29 4.80 15.75 7.91
N ILE A 30 5.32 14.52 7.97
CA ILE A 30 5.01 13.43 7.05
C ILE A 30 4.11 12.43 7.77
N GLY A 31 2.92 12.20 7.21
CA GLY A 31 2.03 11.13 7.63
C GLY A 31 2.23 9.89 6.78
N SER A 32 1.95 8.73 7.36
CA SER A 32 1.89 7.47 6.62
C SER A 32 0.74 6.62 7.11
N ILE A 33 0.19 5.81 6.20
CA ILE A 33 -0.94 4.92 6.45
C ILE A 33 -0.63 3.57 5.82
N GLY A 34 -0.87 2.51 6.55
CA GLY A 34 -0.75 1.15 6.05
C GLY A 34 -1.03 0.11 7.12
N PRO A 35 -1.14 -1.17 6.77
CA PRO A 35 -1.43 -2.23 7.72
C PRO A 35 -0.20 -2.56 8.56
N ILE A 36 -0.26 -2.40 9.88
CA ILE A 36 0.72 -2.95 10.83
C ILE A 36 0.11 -4.00 11.74
N THR A 37 -1.19 -4.27 11.54
CA THR A 37 -1.92 -5.42 12.09
C THR A 37 -2.78 -6.07 11.00
N GLY A 38 -3.21 -7.34 11.21
CA GLY A 38 -3.99 -8.11 10.24
C GLY A 38 -3.14 -8.88 9.22
N ASP A 39 -3.80 -9.42 8.19
CA ASP A 39 -3.24 -10.41 7.25
C ASP A 39 -2.10 -9.87 6.36
N THR A 40 -2.00 -8.58 6.19
CA THR A 40 -1.02 -7.89 5.34
C THR A 40 -0.02 -7.04 6.14
N ALA A 41 0.06 -7.27 7.46
CA ALA A 41 0.85 -6.46 8.40
C ALA A 41 2.35 -6.39 8.06
N ILE A 42 2.90 -7.42 7.43
CA ILE A 42 4.33 -7.44 7.06
C ILE A 42 4.69 -6.30 6.11
N TYR A 43 3.81 -5.96 5.15
CA TYR A 43 4.06 -4.91 4.17
C TYR A 43 4.07 -3.53 4.83
N GLY A 44 3.06 -3.23 5.63
CA GLY A 44 2.97 -1.95 6.34
C GLY A 44 4.10 -1.78 7.36
N THR A 45 4.47 -2.85 8.07
CA THR A 45 5.60 -2.84 9.01
C THR A 45 6.92 -2.56 8.28
N ALA A 46 7.15 -3.18 7.10
CA ALA A 46 8.33 -2.94 6.29
C ALA A 46 8.40 -1.48 5.82
N VAL A 47 7.26 -0.94 5.33
CA VAL A 47 7.15 0.47 4.92
C VAL A 47 7.39 1.41 6.09
N GLN A 48 6.76 1.16 7.24
CA GLN A 48 6.96 1.96 8.46
C GLN A 48 8.44 2.03 8.85
N ASN A 49 9.11 0.89 8.88
CA ASN A 49 10.53 0.80 9.22
C ASN A 49 11.41 1.53 8.19
N GLY A 50 11.12 1.38 6.90
CA GLY A 50 11.86 2.05 5.84
C GLY A 50 11.72 3.57 5.89
N ILE A 51 10.51 4.08 6.13
CA ILE A 51 10.28 5.52 6.27
C ILE A 51 10.96 6.06 7.54
N GLN A 52 10.84 5.34 8.67
CA GLN A 52 11.48 5.76 9.92
C GLN A 52 13.01 5.85 9.76
N LEU A 53 13.63 4.86 9.11
CA LEU A 53 15.05 4.88 8.82
C LEU A 53 15.45 6.11 7.98
N ALA A 54 14.71 6.40 6.91
CA ALA A 54 14.97 7.57 6.08
C ALA A 54 14.79 8.89 6.85
N VAL A 55 13.77 8.98 7.69
CA VAL A 55 13.53 10.14 8.56
C VAL A 55 14.68 10.34 9.54
N ASP A 56 15.14 9.27 10.17
CA ASP A 56 16.26 9.32 11.15
C ASP A 56 17.56 9.77 10.46
N GLU A 57 17.87 9.25 9.28
CA GLU A 57 19.05 9.65 8.49
C GLU A 57 18.96 11.13 8.06
N ILE A 58 17.84 11.56 7.50
CA ILE A 58 17.64 12.95 7.05
C ILE A 58 17.77 13.91 8.25
N ASN A 59 17.16 13.56 9.37
CA ASN A 59 17.20 14.40 10.57
C ASN A 59 18.60 14.46 11.20
N ALA A 60 19.35 13.34 11.18
CA ALA A 60 20.74 13.31 11.65
C ALA A 60 21.68 14.21 10.81
N ASP A 61 21.38 14.33 9.51
CA ASP A 61 22.11 15.22 8.58
C ASP A 61 21.66 16.69 8.65
N GLY A 62 20.77 17.04 9.59
CA GLY A 62 20.31 18.42 9.81
C GLY A 62 18.97 18.75 9.16
N GLY A 63 18.26 17.76 8.63
CA GLY A 63 16.97 17.92 7.99
C GLY A 63 17.03 18.44 6.55
N ILE A 64 15.90 18.77 5.98
CA ILE A 64 15.80 19.30 4.63
C ILE A 64 15.70 20.84 4.70
N ASN A 65 16.71 21.54 4.19
CA ASN A 65 16.80 23.00 4.29
C ASN A 65 16.67 23.55 5.73
N GLY A 66 17.15 22.78 6.73
CA GLY A 66 17.06 23.10 8.15
C GLY A 66 15.74 22.70 8.83
N TYR A 67 14.79 22.14 8.10
CA TYR A 67 13.56 21.60 8.68
C TYR A 67 13.76 20.15 9.08
N GLN A 68 13.49 19.86 10.34
CA GLN A 68 13.44 18.46 10.81
C GLN A 68 12.13 17.81 10.38
N ILE A 69 12.15 16.51 10.08
CA ILE A 69 10.94 15.74 9.75
C ILE A 69 10.33 15.21 11.03
N GLU A 70 9.04 15.51 11.27
CA GLU A 70 8.19 14.77 12.18
C GLU A 70 7.42 13.72 11.40
N TYR A 71 7.42 12.48 11.89
CA TYR A 71 6.79 11.34 11.23
C TYR A 71 5.73 10.70 12.11
N LYS A 72 4.59 10.38 11.53
CA LYS A 72 3.51 9.66 12.21
C LYS A 72 2.92 8.60 11.27
N PHE A 73 2.74 7.38 11.80
CA PHE A 73 2.13 6.25 11.09
C PHE A 73 0.81 5.87 11.74
N GLU A 74 -0.22 5.60 10.93
CA GLU A 74 -1.54 5.12 11.34
C GLU A 74 -1.82 3.75 10.71
N ASP A 75 -2.36 2.82 11.51
CA ASP A 75 -2.73 1.47 11.08
C ASP A 75 -4.11 1.47 10.40
N ASP A 76 -4.18 0.98 9.18
CA ASP A 76 -5.42 0.85 8.43
C ASP A 76 -5.95 -0.59 8.33
N GLN A 77 -5.14 -1.58 8.70
CA GLN A 77 -5.49 -3.00 8.58
C GLN A 77 -5.92 -3.42 7.16
N SER A 78 -5.45 -2.73 6.14
CA SER A 78 -5.89 -2.86 4.73
C SER A 78 -7.40 -2.67 4.53
N ASP A 79 -8.03 -1.82 5.35
CA ASP A 79 -9.45 -1.50 5.30
C ASP A 79 -9.67 -0.05 4.85
N SER A 80 -10.53 0.16 3.83
CA SER A 80 -10.74 1.47 3.23
C SER A 80 -11.33 2.49 4.21
N GLU A 81 -12.27 2.10 5.07
CA GLU A 81 -12.88 3.02 6.04
C GLU A 81 -11.87 3.43 7.11
N LYS A 82 -11.07 2.48 7.59
CA LYS A 82 -9.99 2.78 8.54
C LYS A 82 -8.93 3.66 7.92
N SER A 83 -8.58 3.46 6.65
CA SER A 83 -7.62 4.31 5.93
C SER A 83 -8.10 5.76 5.82
N VAL A 84 -9.36 5.99 5.48
CA VAL A 84 -9.93 7.33 5.43
C VAL A 84 -9.95 7.97 6.83
N ASN A 85 -10.28 7.21 7.87
CA ASN A 85 -10.21 7.69 9.25
C ASN A 85 -8.77 8.02 9.68
N ALA A 86 -7.80 7.19 9.30
CA ALA A 86 -6.38 7.43 9.53
C ALA A 86 -5.90 8.69 8.81
N TYR A 87 -6.31 8.89 7.56
CA TYR A 87 -6.03 10.11 6.81
C TYR A 87 -6.54 11.37 7.54
N ASN A 88 -7.78 11.37 7.99
CA ASN A 88 -8.36 12.48 8.74
C ASN A 88 -7.59 12.73 10.06
N THR A 89 -7.18 11.67 10.76
CA THR A 89 -6.35 11.78 11.98
C THR A 89 -5.02 12.46 11.69
N LEU A 90 -4.35 12.09 10.60
CA LEU A 90 -3.08 12.69 10.19
C LEU A 90 -3.26 14.14 9.71
N LYS A 91 -4.35 14.43 9.00
CA LYS A 91 -4.72 15.79 8.60
C LYS A 91 -4.93 16.70 9.80
N ASP A 92 -5.67 16.24 10.82
CA ASP A 92 -5.88 16.99 12.07
C ASP A 92 -4.59 17.19 12.86
N TRP A 93 -3.62 16.25 12.76
CA TRP A 93 -2.28 16.42 13.31
C TRP A 93 -1.47 17.50 12.58
N GLY A 94 -1.90 17.91 11.40
CA GLY A 94 -1.24 18.91 10.56
C GLY A 94 -0.22 18.31 9.59
N MET A 95 -0.47 17.10 9.10
CA MET A 95 0.31 16.47 8.02
C MET A 95 0.40 17.39 6.80
N GLN A 96 1.57 17.44 6.18
CA GLN A 96 1.86 18.26 4.99
C GLN A 96 2.10 17.41 3.74
N MET A 97 2.36 16.10 3.92
CA MET A 97 2.59 15.13 2.86
C MET A 97 2.21 13.74 3.36
N LEU A 98 1.55 12.95 2.51
CA LEU A 98 1.23 11.55 2.78
C LEU A 98 2.19 10.63 2.03
N VAL A 99 2.86 9.72 2.75
CA VAL A 99 3.55 8.55 2.18
C VAL A 99 2.72 7.31 2.52
N GLY A 100 1.87 6.89 1.60
CA GLY A 100 0.89 5.82 1.78
C GLY A 100 -0.30 6.00 0.80
N THR A 101 -1.29 5.11 0.81
CA THR A 101 -1.30 3.92 1.66
C THR A 101 -0.47 2.80 1.06
N VAL A 102 -0.30 1.70 1.78
CA VAL A 102 0.55 0.57 1.38
C VAL A 102 -0.16 -0.37 0.42
N THR A 103 -1.41 -0.75 0.72
CA THR A 103 -2.21 -1.67 -0.11
C THR A 103 -3.18 -0.92 -1.03
N SER A 104 -3.57 -1.54 -2.15
CA SER A 104 -4.27 -0.88 -3.25
C SER A 104 -5.69 -0.44 -2.89
N THR A 105 -6.54 -1.33 -2.34
CA THR A 105 -7.92 -1.01 -2.01
C THR A 105 -8.06 0.17 -1.05
N PRO A 106 -7.30 0.26 0.06
CA PRO A 106 -7.22 1.46 0.88
C PRO A 106 -6.71 2.70 0.13
N CYS A 107 -5.71 2.53 -0.74
CA CYS A 107 -5.13 3.65 -1.47
C CYS A 107 -6.14 4.30 -2.41
N THR A 108 -6.98 3.51 -3.07
CA THR A 108 -8.04 4.03 -3.94
C THR A 108 -9.11 4.83 -3.18
N ALA A 109 -9.34 4.53 -1.91
CA ALA A 109 -10.24 5.31 -1.07
C ALA A 109 -9.59 6.62 -0.58
N VAL A 110 -8.32 6.57 -0.18
CA VAL A 110 -7.60 7.74 0.37
C VAL A 110 -7.23 8.74 -0.72
N VAL A 111 -6.98 8.30 -1.96
CA VAL A 111 -6.61 9.22 -3.05
C VAL A 111 -7.73 10.21 -3.40
N GLU A 112 -8.99 9.86 -3.16
CA GLU A 112 -10.12 10.78 -3.29
C GLU A 112 -10.04 11.92 -2.27
N GLU A 113 -9.71 11.60 -1.02
CA GLU A 113 -9.56 12.57 0.06
C GLU A 113 -8.36 13.48 -0.17
N THR A 114 -7.20 12.90 -0.56
CA THR A 114 -5.99 13.67 -0.82
C THR A 114 -6.17 14.59 -2.03
N HIS A 115 -6.93 14.17 -3.05
CA HIS A 115 -7.27 15.01 -4.18
C HIS A 115 -8.15 16.19 -3.75
N ALA A 116 -9.21 15.93 -2.98
CA ALA A 116 -10.11 16.97 -2.48
C ALA A 116 -9.37 18.03 -1.64
N ASP A 117 -8.37 17.64 -0.88
CA ASP A 117 -7.56 18.51 -0.04
C ASP A 117 -6.31 19.08 -0.74
N ASN A 118 -6.05 18.72 -2.00
CA ASN A 118 -4.81 19.04 -2.73
C ASN A 118 -3.55 18.62 -1.93
N MET A 119 -3.62 17.48 -1.26
CA MET A 119 -2.54 16.90 -0.47
C MET A 119 -1.64 16.05 -1.36
N PHE A 120 -0.33 16.28 -1.33
CA PHE A 120 0.62 15.40 -2.01
C PHE A 120 0.59 14.00 -1.42
N GLN A 121 0.43 12.99 -2.28
CA GLN A 121 0.43 11.58 -1.91
C GLN A 121 1.47 10.80 -2.71
N LEU A 122 2.27 9.99 -2.00
CA LEU A 122 3.20 9.04 -2.61
C LEU A 122 2.95 7.66 -2.03
N THR A 123 2.37 6.75 -2.80
CA THR A 123 2.26 5.35 -2.35
C THR A 123 3.57 4.59 -2.62
N PRO A 124 4.10 3.86 -1.61
CA PRO A 124 5.28 3.05 -1.80
C PRO A 124 4.99 1.77 -2.61
N SER A 125 3.79 1.20 -2.48
CA SER A 125 3.52 -0.16 -2.93
C SER A 125 2.11 -0.43 -3.47
N ALA A 126 1.16 0.51 -3.40
CA ALA A 126 -0.16 0.31 -3.99
C ALA A 126 -0.08 0.31 -5.53
N THR A 127 -0.34 -0.84 -6.13
CA THR A 127 -0.11 -1.13 -7.55
C THR A 127 -1.31 -0.87 -8.45
N ALA A 128 -2.52 -0.71 -7.89
CA ALA A 128 -3.72 -0.37 -8.65
C ALA A 128 -3.57 0.93 -9.44
N VAL A 129 -4.10 0.98 -10.66
CA VAL A 129 -4.01 2.19 -11.50
C VAL A 129 -4.73 3.37 -10.87
N GLU A 130 -5.81 3.12 -10.16
CA GLU A 130 -6.62 4.11 -9.46
C GLU A 130 -5.88 4.77 -8.30
N SER A 131 -4.83 4.14 -7.76
CA SER A 131 -4.00 4.70 -6.68
C SER A 131 -3.31 6.03 -7.06
N ILE A 132 -3.17 6.30 -8.36
CA ILE A 132 -2.54 7.51 -8.91
C ILE A 132 -3.41 8.18 -9.97
N GLN A 133 -4.73 8.09 -9.85
CA GLN A 133 -5.65 8.64 -10.86
C GLN A 133 -5.69 10.18 -10.89
N TYR A 134 -5.13 10.86 -9.90
CA TYR A 134 -5.08 12.30 -9.80
C TYR A 134 -3.65 12.82 -9.85
N ASP A 135 -3.47 14.08 -10.22
CA ASP A 135 -2.18 14.74 -10.45
C ASP A 135 -1.39 15.07 -9.16
N ASN A 136 -2.01 14.92 -8.00
CA ASN A 136 -1.38 15.03 -6.68
C ASN A 136 -0.86 13.69 -6.14
N ALA A 137 -1.12 12.57 -6.83
CA ALA A 137 -0.80 11.22 -6.37
C ALA A 137 0.26 10.55 -7.25
N PHE A 138 1.25 9.95 -6.61
CA PHE A 138 2.40 9.31 -7.24
C PHE A 138 2.64 7.93 -6.66
N ARG A 139 3.38 7.09 -7.41
CA ARG A 139 3.69 5.71 -7.04
C ARG A 139 5.16 5.38 -7.27
N MET A 140 5.75 4.58 -6.39
CA MET A 140 7.14 4.11 -6.50
C MET A 140 7.25 2.73 -7.17
N CYS A 141 6.20 1.91 -7.08
CA CYS A 141 6.19 0.54 -7.59
C CYS A 141 5.65 0.45 -9.04
N PHE A 142 5.62 -0.76 -9.58
CA PHE A 142 4.97 -1.12 -10.84
C PHE A 142 3.43 -1.11 -10.71
N SER A 143 2.71 -1.54 -11.74
CA SER A 143 1.23 -1.53 -11.76
C SER A 143 0.62 -2.92 -11.89
N ASP A 144 -0.64 -3.08 -11.45
CA ASP A 144 -1.42 -4.31 -11.62
C ASP A 144 -1.53 -4.75 -13.09
N PRO A 145 -1.81 -3.87 -14.06
CA PRO A 145 -1.74 -4.24 -15.47
C PRO A 145 -0.40 -4.84 -15.88
N SER A 146 0.70 -4.27 -15.41
CA SER A 146 2.04 -4.79 -15.69
C SER A 146 2.26 -6.16 -15.09
N GLN A 147 1.84 -6.39 -13.85
CA GLN A 147 1.94 -7.70 -13.20
C GLN A 147 1.14 -8.77 -13.94
N GLY A 148 -0.12 -8.47 -14.30
CA GLY A 148 -0.98 -9.39 -15.01
C GLY A 148 -0.43 -9.76 -16.39
N THR A 149 -0.09 -8.75 -17.20
CA THR A 149 0.43 -8.93 -18.55
C THR A 149 1.75 -9.72 -18.55
N VAL A 150 2.73 -9.28 -17.75
CA VAL A 150 4.06 -9.93 -17.68
C VAL A 150 3.96 -11.37 -17.16
N SER A 151 3.05 -11.65 -16.25
CA SER A 151 2.82 -13.01 -15.75
C SER A 151 2.33 -13.95 -16.85
N ALA A 152 1.35 -13.52 -17.66
CA ALA A 152 0.85 -14.29 -18.79
C ALA A 152 1.93 -14.48 -19.86
N ASP A 153 2.68 -13.42 -20.19
CA ASP A 153 3.82 -13.49 -21.11
C ASP A 153 4.84 -14.51 -20.66
N TYR A 154 5.25 -14.43 -19.39
CA TYR A 154 6.28 -15.31 -18.85
C TYR A 154 5.85 -16.78 -18.86
N ILE A 155 4.61 -17.07 -18.45
CA ILE A 155 4.06 -18.44 -18.47
C ILE A 155 4.06 -18.99 -19.91
N ALA A 156 3.59 -18.21 -20.87
CA ALA A 156 3.50 -18.63 -22.28
C ALA A 156 4.87 -18.77 -22.93
N GLU A 157 5.74 -17.78 -22.81
CA GLU A 157 7.04 -17.75 -23.48
C GLU A 157 8.02 -18.80 -22.94
N ASN A 158 7.92 -19.15 -21.65
CA ASN A 158 8.72 -20.20 -21.05
C ASN A 158 8.04 -21.60 -21.11
N GLY A 159 6.83 -21.68 -21.66
CA GLY A 159 6.10 -22.95 -21.81
C GLY A 159 5.81 -23.63 -20.49
N LEU A 160 5.57 -22.86 -19.42
CA LEU A 160 5.33 -23.41 -18.07
C LEU A 160 4.02 -24.21 -18.02
N ALA A 161 2.98 -23.75 -18.72
CA ALA A 161 1.69 -24.41 -18.81
C ALA A 161 0.95 -23.98 -20.08
N LYS A 162 -0.04 -24.80 -20.49
CA LYS A 162 -1.04 -24.42 -21.49
C LYS A 162 -2.40 -24.19 -20.88
N LYS A 163 -2.71 -24.91 -19.80
CA LYS A 163 -3.97 -24.82 -19.05
C LYS A 163 -3.71 -24.19 -17.71
N VAL A 164 -4.27 -23.02 -17.48
CA VAL A 164 -4.07 -22.21 -16.29
C VAL A 164 -5.40 -22.04 -15.56
N ALA A 165 -5.41 -22.25 -14.25
CA ALA A 165 -6.50 -21.76 -13.41
C ALA A 165 -6.06 -20.48 -12.69
N VAL A 166 -7.02 -19.63 -12.34
CA VAL A 166 -6.80 -18.43 -11.53
C VAL A 166 -7.68 -18.51 -10.28
N ILE A 167 -7.11 -18.23 -9.12
CA ILE A 167 -7.88 -18.03 -7.89
C ILE A 167 -7.57 -16.61 -7.38
N TYR A 168 -8.59 -15.76 -7.26
CA TYR A 168 -8.40 -14.35 -6.98
C TYR A 168 -9.42 -13.81 -5.98
N ASP A 169 -9.09 -12.70 -5.31
CA ASP A 169 -10.00 -11.98 -4.42
C ASP A 169 -10.81 -10.93 -5.22
N SER A 170 -12.11 -11.18 -5.39
CA SER A 170 -13.00 -10.26 -6.12
C SER A 170 -13.39 -9.02 -5.31
N SER A 171 -13.07 -8.98 -4.03
CA SER A 171 -13.30 -7.82 -3.17
C SER A 171 -12.10 -6.89 -3.03
N ASP A 172 -10.96 -7.26 -3.64
CA ASP A 172 -9.73 -6.48 -3.60
C ASP A 172 -9.36 -5.91 -4.98
N THR A 173 -9.12 -4.60 -5.04
CA THR A 173 -8.76 -3.88 -6.27
C THR A 173 -7.45 -4.40 -6.87
N TYR A 174 -6.44 -4.68 -6.05
CA TYR A 174 -5.17 -5.28 -6.43
C TYR A 174 -5.37 -6.61 -7.17
N SER A 175 -6.03 -7.55 -6.51
CA SER A 175 -6.24 -8.90 -7.03
C SER A 175 -7.06 -8.90 -8.34
N THR A 176 -8.13 -8.11 -8.39
CA THR A 176 -8.97 -7.98 -9.60
C THR A 176 -8.25 -7.29 -10.74
N GLY A 177 -7.46 -6.26 -10.47
CA GLY A 177 -6.69 -5.53 -11.47
C GLY A 177 -5.65 -6.42 -12.16
N ILE A 178 -4.91 -7.21 -11.40
CA ILE A 178 -3.95 -8.19 -11.94
C ILE A 178 -4.65 -9.27 -12.74
N TYR A 179 -5.72 -9.87 -12.19
CA TYR A 179 -6.47 -10.94 -12.86
C TYR A 179 -7.01 -10.51 -14.22
N GLN A 180 -7.65 -9.34 -14.30
CA GLN A 180 -8.25 -8.84 -15.53
C GLN A 180 -7.21 -8.66 -16.65
N ASN A 181 -6.06 -8.13 -16.35
CA ASN A 181 -4.97 -7.94 -17.30
C ASN A 181 -4.29 -9.27 -17.67
N PHE A 182 -4.12 -10.16 -16.68
CA PHE A 182 -3.65 -11.53 -16.94
C PHE A 182 -4.58 -12.28 -17.89
N ALA A 183 -5.90 -12.26 -17.66
CA ALA A 183 -6.87 -12.97 -18.48
C ALA A 183 -6.86 -12.48 -19.94
N THR A 184 -6.76 -11.17 -20.13
CA THR A 184 -6.68 -10.55 -21.47
C THR A 184 -5.42 -11.00 -22.21
N GLU A 185 -4.26 -10.94 -21.55
CA GLU A 185 -2.99 -11.32 -22.17
C GLU A 185 -2.86 -12.84 -22.34
N ALA A 186 -3.38 -13.63 -21.40
CA ALA A 186 -3.42 -15.09 -21.50
C ALA A 186 -4.16 -15.56 -22.77
N GLU A 187 -5.31 -14.93 -23.09
CA GLU A 187 -6.03 -15.18 -24.34
C GLU A 187 -5.17 -14.80 -25.56
N ALA A 188 -4.52 -13.64 -25.54
CA ALA A 188 -3.66 -13.17 -26.63
C ALA A 188 -2.45 -14.09 -26.88
N LYS A 189 -1.91 -14.71 -25.82
CA LYS A 189 -0.78 -15.65 -25.89
C LYS A 189 -1.20 -17.09 -26.11
N GLY A 190 -2.50 -17.39 -26.19
CA GLY A 190 -3.03 -18.73 -26.42
C GLY A 190 -2.94 -19.66 -25.20
N LEU A 191 -2.89 -19.11 -24.00
CA LEU A 191 -3.10 -19.86 -22.77
C LEU A 191 -4.60 -20.15 -22.58
N GLU A 192 -4.94 -21.36 -22.19
CA GLU A 192 -6.31 -21.76 -21.88
C GLU A 192 -6.59 -21.52 -20.41
N VAL A 193 -7.40 -20.50 -20.07
CA VAL A 193 -7.88 -20.27 -18.69
C VAL A 193 -9.03 -21.25 -18.43
N VAL A 194 -8.74 -22.40 -17.82
CA VAL A 194 -9.70 -23.49 -17.58
C VAL A 194 -10.62 -23.25 -16.39
N ALA A 195 -10.23 -22.40 -15.44
CA ALA A 195 -11.03 -21.96 -14.32
C ALA A 195 -10.57 -20.57 -13.88
N ALA A 196 -11.52 -19.70 -13.52
CA ALA A 196 -11.26 -18.41 -12.90
C ALA A 196 -12.21 -18.26 -11.71
N GLU A 197 -11.69 -18.53 -10.52
CA GLU A 197 -12.49 -18.70 -9.32
C GLU A 197 -12.24 -17.60 -8.31
N ALA A 198 -13.31 -16.94 -7.93
CA ALA A 198 -13.25 -15.86 -6.98
C ALA A 198 -13.47 -16.32 -5.54
N PHE A 199 -12.90 -15.59 -4.62
CA PHE A 199 -13.30 -15.52 -3.21
C PHE A 199 -13.48 -14.05 -2.81
N THR A 200 -13.85 -13.78 -1.57
CA THR A 200 -13.96 -12.44 -1.01
C THR A 200 -13.33 -12.41 0.39
N LYS A 201 -13.04 -11.22 0.91
CA LYS A 201 -12.53 -11.05 2.29
C LYS A 201 -13.39 -11.72 3.37
N ASP A 202 -14.70 -11.90 3.11
CA ASP A 202 -15.63 -12.54 4.05
C ASP A 202 -15.67 -14.09 3.92
N SER A 203 -14.99 -14.64 2.90
CA SER A 203 -14.95 -16.09 2.60
C SER A 203 -13.56 -16.52 2.13
N ASN A 204 -12.54 -16.23 2.95
CA ASN A 204 -11.12 -16.37 2.59
C ASN A 204 -10.35 -17.43 3.41
N THR A 205 -11.04 -18.44 3.92
CA THR A 205 -10.43 -19.49 4.76
C THR A 205 -10.63 -20.91 4.21
N ASP A 206 -11.66 -21.15 3.42
CA ASP A 206 -11.94 -22.43 2.75
C ASP A 206 -11.98 -22.23 1.24
N PHE A 207 -11.03 -22.84 0.55
CA PHE A 207 -10.83 -22.75 -0.89
C PHE A 207 -11.10 -24.08 -1.61
N SER A 208 -11.73 -25.02 -0.93
CA SER A 208 -11.97 -26.39 -1.44
C SER A 208 -12.73 -26.39 -2.78
N VAL A 209 -13.69 -25.47 -2.96
CA VAL A 209 -14.46 -25.34 -4.19
C VAL A 209 -13.60 -24.83 -5.34
N GLN A 210 -12.81 -23.77 -5.10
CA GLN A 210 -11.93 -23.15 -6.09
C GLN A 210 -10.85 -24.16 -6.54
N ILE A 211 -10.24 -24.84 -5.58
CA ILE A 211 -9.23 -25.87 -5.82
C ILE A 211 -9.83 -27.04 -6.63
N GLN A 212 -11.04 -27.49 -6.27
CA GLN A 212 -11.69 -28.60 -6.98
C GLN A 212 -11.99 -28.23 -8.44
N LYS A 213 -12.47 -26.99 -8.69
CA LYS A 213 -12.74 -26.53 -10.06
C LYS A 213 -11.45 -26.40 -10.89
N ALA A 214 -10.36 -25.90 -10.31
CA ALA A 214 -9.06 -25.87 -10.97
C ALA A 214 -8.59 -27.27 -11.36
N LYS A 215 -8.73 -28.23 -10.44
CA LYS A 215 -8.38 -29.64 -10.64
C LYS A 215 -9.25 -30.31 -11.71
N ASP A 216 -10.58 -30.11 -11.67
CA ASP A 216 -11.53 -30.67 -12.63
C ASP A 216 -11.35 -30.07 -14.03
N GLY A 217 -10.93 -28.80 -14.13
CA GLY A 217 -10.53 -28.14 -15.37
C GLY A 217 -9.23 -28.70 -15.96
N GLY A 218 -8.48 -29.47 -15.20
CA GLY A 218 -7.18 -30.01 -15.59
C GLY A 218 -6.11 -28.93 -15.68
N ALA A 219 -6.13 -27.96 -14.77
CA ALA A 219 -5.10 -26.92 -14.69
C ALA A 219 -3.73 -27.54 -14.45
N GLU A 220 -2.77 -27.15 -15.27
CA GLU A 220 -1.35 -27.49 -15.15
C GLU A 220 -0.63 -26.51 -14.24
N LEU A 221 -1.13 -25.25 -14.20
CA LEU A 221 -0.62 -24.17 -13.37
C LEU A 221 -1.80 -23.41 -12.75
N VAL A 222 -1.64 -22.99 -11.49
CA VAL A 222 -2.58 -22.09 -10.81
C VAL A 222 -1.90 -20.74 -10.57
N PHE A 223 -2.47 -19.70 -11.14
CA PHE A 223 -2.07 -18.33 -10.93
C PHE A 223 -2.81 -17.73 -9.73
N LEU A 224 -2.06 -17.15 -8.80
CA LEU A 224 -2.55 -16.57 -7.54
C LEU A 224 -2.21 -15.08 -7.44
N PRO A 225 -2.98 -14.19 -8.05
CA PRO A 225 -2.81 -12.74 -7.88
C PRO A 225 -3.43 -12.27 -6.55
N ILE A 226 -2.87 -12.73 -5.44
CA ILE A 226 -3.40 -12.53 -4.08
C ILE A 226 -2.26 -12.35 -3.08
N TYR A 227 -2.61 -12.01 -1.84
CA TYR A 227 -1.64 -11.90 -0.75
C TYR A 227 -1.28 -13.26 -0.15
N TYR A 228 -0.12 -13.32 0.49
CA TYR A 228 0.56 -14.52 0.97
C TYR A 228 -0.25 -15.36 1.97
N GLN A 229 -1.07 -14.74 2.81
CA GLN A 229 -1.86 -15.46 3.82
C GLN A 229 -2.87 -16.41 3.14
N GLN A 230 -3.69 -15.88 2.23
CA GLN A 230 -4.65 -16.69 1.48
C GLN A 230 -3.96 -17.71 0.56
N ALA A 231 -2.83 -17.28 -0.04
CA ALA A 231 -2.01 -18.18 -0.85
C ALA A 231 -1.54 -19.40 -0.03
N SER A 232 -1.03 -19.20 1.18
CA SER A 232 -0.57 -20.28 2.06
C SER A 232 -1.69 -21.27 2.37
N LEU A 233 -2.90 -20.78 2.61
CA LEU A 233 -4.08 -21.62 2.87
C LEU A 233 -4.50 -22.43 1.63
N ILE A 234 -4.45 -21.81 0.44
CA ILE A 234 -4.76 -22.47 -0.83
C ILE A 234 -3.76 -23.58 -1.09
N LEU A 235 -2.46 -23.33 -0.95
CA LEU A 235 -1.42 -24.33 -1.18
C LEU A 235 -1.58 -25.52 -0.21
N ALA A 236 -1.79 -25.25 1.08
CA ALA A 236 -1.99 -26.29 2.09
C ALA A 236 -3.29 -27.11 1.85
N GLN A 237 -4.35 -26.49 1.35
CA GLN A 237 -5.60 -27.18 1.03
C GLN A 237 -5.47 -28.00 -0.26
N ALA A 238 -4.77 -27.49 -1.26
CA ALA A 238 -4.50 -28.22 -2.50
C ALA A 238 -3.67 -29.48 -2.26
N ASP A 239 -2.64 -29.39 -1.41
CA ASP A 239 -1.84 -30.56 -1.00
C ASP A 239 -2.73 -31.63 -0.36
N ARG A 240 -3.59 -31.28 0.60
CA ARG A 240 -4.55 -32.17 1.22
C ARG A 240 -5.55 -32.78 0.24
N ALA A 241 -5.90 -32.06 -0.83
CA ALA A 241 -6.77 -32.53 -1.91
C ALA A 241 -6.04 -33.40 -2.95
N GLY A 242 -4.73 -33.61 -2.80
CA GLY A 242 -3.90 -34.29 -3.78
C GLY A 242 -3.90 -33.61 -5.15
N PHE A 243 -3.84 -32.28 -5.14
CA PHE A 243 -3.72 -31.43 -6.33
C PHE A 243 -2.39 -30.68 -6.27
N ALA A 244 -1.48 -31.00 -7.17
CA ALA A 244 -0.12 -30.48 -7.20
C ALA A 244 0.20 -29.91 -8.59
N PRO A 245 -0.41 -28.78 -8.97
CA PRO A 245 -0.05 -28.04 -10.18
C PRO A 245 1.24 -27.25 -9.96
N GLU A 246 1.76 -26.64 -11.02
CA GLU A 246 2.69 -25.53 -10.84
C GLU A 246 1.97 -24.33 -10.20
N TRP A 247 2.64 -23.62 -9.31
CA TRP A 247 2.11 -22.43 -8.65
C TRP A 247 2.82 -21.18 -9.14
N PHE A 248 2.06 -20.16 -9.48
CA PHE A 248 2.60 -18.89 -9.94
C PHE A 248 1.92 -17.73 -9.20
N GLY A 249 2.71 -16.84 -8.62
CA GLY A 249 2.24 -15.71 -7.85
C GLY A 249 2.85 -14.41 -8.33
N VAL A 250 2.52 -13.35 -7.63
CA VAL A 250 2.94 -11.97 -7.87
C VAL A 250 3.60 -11.41 -6.61
N ASP A 251 3.86 -10.10 -6.54
CA ASP A 251 4.52 -9.46 -5.40
C ASP A 251 3.83 -9.70 -4.05
N GLY A 252 2.51 -9.87 -4.04
CA GLY A 252 1.74 -10.23 -2.83
C GLY A 252 2.10 -11.59 -2.21
N MET A 253 2.95 -12.39 -2.87
CA MET A 253 3.49 -13.64 -2.30
C MET A 253 4.66 -13.41 -1.33
N ASP A 254 5.21 -12.21 -1.26
CA ASP A 254 6.25 -11.89 -0.28
C ASP A 254 5.73 -12.12 1.14
N GLY A 255 6.50 -12.86 1.96
CA GLY A 255 6.07 -13.34 3.27
C GLY A 255 5.51 -14.76 3.31
N LEU A 256 5.27 -15.40 2.15
CA LEU A 256 4.72 -16.78 2.11
C LEU A 256 5.60 -17.78 2.87
N LEU A 257 6.92 -17.65 2.78
CA LEU A 257 7.86 -18.54 3.45
C LEU A 257 7.97 -18.31 4.97
N ASP A 258 7.47 -17.18 5.45
CA ASP A 258 7.46 -16.83 6.88
C ASP A 258 6.19 -17.29 7.59
N VAL A 259 5.22 -17.84 6.85
CA VAL A 259 3.98 -18.36 7.44
C VAL A 259 4.29 -19.61 8.26
N GLU A 260 3.89 -19.62 9.53
CA GLU A 260 4.12 -20.74 10.43
C GLU A 260 3.54 -22.04 9.87
N GLY A 261 4.39 -23.08 9.76
CA GLY A 261 4.01 -24.39 9.25
C GLY A 261 3.93 -24.49 7.73
N PHE A 262 4.42 -23.48 6.98
CA PHE A 262 4.45 -23.52 5.52
C PHE A 262 5.74 -24.17 4.97
N GLY A 263 6.84 -24.22 5.72
CA GLY A 263 8.13 -24.78 5.33
C GLY A 263 8.27 -26.29 5.60
#